data_6915a8a7f2fb07d313a07d038aafc0a9
#
_entry.id   6915a8a7f2fb07d313a07d038aafc0a9
#
_cell.length_a   1.000
_cell.length_b   1.000
_cell.length_c   1.000
_cell.angle_alpha   90.00
_cell.angle_beta   90.00
_cell.angle_gamma   90.00
#
_symmetry.space_group_name_H-M   'P 1'
#
loop_
_entity.id
_entity.type
_entity.pdbx_description
1 polymer ?
#
loop_
_entity_poly.entity_id
_entity_poly.type
_entity_poly.pdbx_seq_one_letter_code
_entity_poly.pdbx_strand_id
1 'polypeptide(L)'
;MMFFRYSFSQFLIFCLLIFPSCKRSTIRESIDMKWRVVQNDIGNNIFLYEGHNPDVPLRAWAVLIPLEDNQIRILVSDDKDGVSTTSQMSSKLGASVIINGGYFFRGQTPIRHVGLLKSQDSLYEPASNSVYRDNIKYKTNRGAFGIYHDNSVNIAWASTRNDSIFCWSSPFKNRPGKPASINYSLSKFWNVKEAIHAGPILLRNKALIVSSEQEVFFNTPVVGVQPRSAIGYKKNGDVVMMVVDGRQVVSRGVYLKELAMLMKQFDCEVALNLDGGGSSSLVVNGELVNNPIGLKSEREVMSFVAIIPK
;
A
#
# COMPACT_ATOMS: atom_id res chain seq x y z
N MET A 1 -56.86 -63.16 -26.72
CA MET A 1 -55.48 -62.96 -26.24
C MET A 1 -55.03 -61.61 -26.74
N MET A 2 -55.15 -60.57 -25.87
CA MET A 2 -55.07 -59.17 -26.28
C MET A 2 -53.82 -58.59 -25.60
N PHE A 3 -52.80 -58.21 -26.38
CA PHE A 3 -51.57 -57.62 -25.85
C PHE A 3 -51.71 -56.10 -25.75
N PHE A 4 -51.67 -55.53 -24.51
CA PHE A 4 -51.58 -54.11 -24.25
C PHE A 4 -50.10 -53.68 -24.34
N ARG A 5 -49.79 -52.73 -25.23
CA ARG A 5 -48.48 -52.05 -25.28
C ARG A 5 -48.57 -50.78 -24.42
N TYR A 6 -47.80 -50.68 -23.34
CA TYR A 6 -47.53 -49.44 -22.61
C TYR A 6 -46.38 -48.68 -23.27
N SER A 7 -46.68 -47.46 -23.74
CA SER A 7 -45.67 -46.51 -24.23
C SER A 7 -45.16 -45.68 -23.02
N PHE A 8 -43.87 -45.81 -22.71
CA PHE A 8 -43.20 -45.00 -21.68
C PHE A 8 -42.64 -43.72 -22.35
N SER A 9 -43.30 -42.57 -22.11
CA SER A 9 -42.80 -41.26 -22.53
C SER A 9 -41.80 -40.79 -21.48
N GLN A 10 -40.49 -40.77 -21.83
CA GLN A 10 -39.47 -40.17 -20.97
C GLN A 10 -39.51 -38.64 -21.11
N PHE A 11 -39.96 -37.96 -20.08
CA PHE A 11 -39.83 -36.52 -19.92
C PHE A 11 -38.40 -36.21 -19.44
N LEU A 12 -37.54 -35.70 -20.36
CA LEU A 12 -36.20 -35.24 -20.05
C LEU A 12 -36.31 -33.82 -19.48
N ILE A 13 -36.23 -33.68 -18.15
CA ILE A 13 -36.14 -32.39 -17.47
C ILE A 13 -34.72 -31.89 -17.65
N PHE A 14 -34.53 -30.89 -18.50
CA PHE A 14 -33.25 -30.17 -18.67
C PHE A 14 -33.12 -29.15 -17.53
N CYS A 15 -32.47 -29.52 -16.43
CA CYS A 15 -32.07 -28.57 -15.41
C CYS A 15 -30.97 -27.65 -15.96
N LEU A 16 -31.34 -26.45 -16.38
CA LEU A 16 -30.39 -25.37 -16.64
C LEU A 16 -29.72 -24.97 -15.33
N LEU A 17 -28.53 -25.51 -15.09
CA LEU A 17 -27.65 -25.02 -14.02
C LEU A 17 -27.14 -23.63 -14.41
N ILE A 18 -27.81 -22.58 -13.88
CA ILE A 18 -27.31 -21.21 -13.97
C ILE A 18 -26.14 -21.12 -12.98
N PHE A 19 -24.92 -21.34 -13.49
CA PHE A 19 -23.72 -21.00 -12.73
C PHE A 19 -23.64 -19.47 -12.63
N PRO A 20 -23.57 -18.90 -11.42
CA PRO A 20 -23.31 -17.48 -11.30
C PRO A 20 -21.94 -17.21 -11.91
N SER A 21 -21.91 -16.51 -13.02
CA SER A 21 -20.69 -16.03 -13.67
C SER A 21 -19.95 -15.15 -12.65
N CYS A 22 -18.90 -15.70 -12.06
CA CYS A 22 -17.98 -14.93 -11.24
C CYS A 22 -17.30 -13.91 -12.17
N LYS A 23 -17.85 -12.68 -12.25
CA LYS A 23 -17.25 -11.60 -13.03
C LYS A 23 -15.84 -11.37 -12.49
N ARG A 24 -14.83 -11.82 -13.23
CA ARG A 24 -13.45 -11.43 -12.96
C ARG A 24 -13.40 -9.92 -12.91
N SER A 25 -12.93 -9.36 -11.80
CA SER A 25 -12.70 -7.92 -11.72
C SER A 25 -11.60 -7.56 -12.71
N THR A 26 -11.91 -6.67 -13.65
CA THR A 26 -10.96 -6.18 -14.65
C THR A 26 -10.37 -4.85 -14.16
N ILE A 27 -9.10 -4.60 -14.48
CA ILE A 27 -8.47 -3.30 -14.26
C ILE A 27 -9.18 -2.29 -15.15
N ARG A 28 -9.67 -1.21 -14.54
CA ARG A 28 -10.33 -0.13 -15.28
C ARG A 28 -9.29 0.81 -15.91
N GLU A 29 -9.66 1.39 -17.05
CA GLU A 29 -8.83 2.41 -17.71
C GLU A 29 -8.93 3.77 -16.99
N SER A 30 -10.06 4.04 -16.34
CA SER A 30 -10.28 5.18 -15.46
C SER A 30 -11.05 4.76 -14.22
N ILE A 31 -10.83 5.46 -13.12
CA ILE A 31 -11.58 5.34 -11.89
C ILE A 31 -11.94 6.75 -11.43
N ASP A 32 -13.22 7.06 -11.44
CA ASP A 32 -13.70 8.38 -11.03
C ASP A 32 -14.29 8.30 -9.62
N MET A 33 -13.57 8.92 -8.68
CA MET A 33 -14.02 9.00 -7.30
C MET A 33 -14.65 10.35 -7.03
N LYS A 34 -15.81 10.34 -6.37
CA LYS A 34 -16.41 11.56 -5.83
C LYS A 34 -15.84 11.79 -4.44
N TRP A 35 -14.93 12.74 -4.34
CA TRP A 35 -14.32 13.15 -3.09
C TRP A 35 -15.09 14.28 -2.41
N ARG A 36 -15.23 14.19 -1.08
CA ARG A 36 -15.73 15.27 -0.24
C ARG A 36 -14.80 15.47 0.95
N VAL A 37 -14.59 16.70 1.38
CA VAL A 37 -13.93 16.99 2.66
C VAL A 37 -14.88 16.60 3.77
N VAL A 38 -14.42 15.75 4.70
CA VAL A 38 -15.21 15.28 5.85
C VAL A 38 -14.69 15.86 7.15
N GLN A 39 -13.43 16.29 7.19
CA GLN A 39 -12.82 16.95 8.34
C GLN A 39 -11.74 17.93 7.87
N ASN A 40 -11.72 19.14 8.42
CA ASN A 40 -10.77 20.21 8.12
C ASN A 40 -10.23 20.92 9.37
N ASP A 41 -10.56 20.41 10.56
CA ASP A 41 -10.16 20.90 11.88
C ASP A 41 -9.11 19.99 12.57
N ILE A 42 -8.39 19.20 11.78
CA ILE A 42 -7.33 18.28 12.27
C ILE A 42 -6.13 19.08 12.80
N GLY A 43 -6.04 20.36 12.46
CA GLY A 43 -4.95 21.28 12.77
C GLY A 43 -3.98 21.46 11.58
N ASN A 44 -3.25 22.58 11.60
CA ASN A 44 -2.15 22.87 10.66
C ASN A 44 -2.48 22.62 9.17
N ASN A 45 -3.66 23.06 8.72
CA ASN A 45 -4.14 22.93 7.33
C ASN A 45 -4.21 21.49 6.80
N ILE A 46 -4.43 20.51 7.68
CA ILE A 46 -4.66 19.12 7.30
C ILE A 46 -6.13 18.90 6.93
N PHE A 47 -6.38 18.21 5.81
CA PHE A 47 -7.72 17.94 5.29
C PHE A 47 -7.93 16.45 5.11
N LEU A 48 -9.00 15.90 5.69
CA LEU A 48 -9.46 14.53 5.45
C LEU A 48 -10.55 14.52 4.37
N TYR A 49 -10.36 13.70 3.38
CA TYR A 49 -11.31 13.44 2.29
C TYR A 49 -11.86 12.02 2.40
N GLU A 50 -13.16 11.87 2.20
CA GLU A 50 -13.82 10.60 1.93
C GLU A 50 -14.20 10.52 0.46
N GLY A 51 -13.93 9.40 -0.18
CA GLY A 51 -14.22 9.14 -1.57
C GLY A 51 -15.09 7.90 -1.76
N HIS A 52 -16.04 7.97 -2.69
CA HIS A 52 -16.80 6.83 -3.16
C HIS A 52 -16.88 6.85 -4.69
N ASN A 53 -16.99 5.68 -5.29
CA ASN A 53 -17.23 5.57 -6.73
C ASN A 53 -18.72 5.22 -6.94
N PRO A 54 -19.44 5.91 -7.87
CA PRO A 54 -20.86 5.66 -8.10
C PRO A 54 -21.14 4.34 -8.85
N ASP A 55 -20.17 3.87 -9.66
CA ASP A 55 -20.35 2.73 -10.59
C ASP A 55 -19.75 1.43 -10.05
N VAL A 56 -18.90 1.52 -9.03
CA VAL A 56 -18.20 0.38 -8.44
C VAL A 56 -18.27 0.49 -6.93
N PRO A 57 -18.56 -0.60 -6.20
CA PRO A 57 -18.42 -0.61 -4.75
C PRO A 57 -16.99 -0.27 -4.37
N LEU A 58 -16.74 1.00 -3.99
CA LEU A 58 -15.41 1.48 -3.63
C LEU A 58 -15.49 2.64 -2.64
N ARG A 59 -14.78 2.48 -1.53
CA ARG A 59 -14.60 3.49 -0.49
C ARG A 59 -13.12 3.72 -0.26
N ALA A 60 -12.74 5.00 -0.15
CA ALA A 60 -11.38 5.41 0.11
C ALA A 60 -11.35 6.68 0.97
N TRP A 61 -10.26 6.85 1.71
CA TRP A 61 -9.98 8.06 2.47
C TRP A 61 -8.59 8.56 2.11
N ALA A 62 -8.46 9.88 2.03
CA ALA A 62 -7.19 10.53 1.77
C ALA A 62 -6.99 11.70 2.72
N VAL A 63 -5.77 11.86 3.21
CA VAL A 63 -5.39 13.04 4.00
C VAL A 63 -4.35 13.83 3.23
N LEU A 64 -4.61 15.13 3.04
CA LEU A 64 -3.66 16.09 2.49
C LEU A 64 -2.98 16.84 3.62
N ILE A 65 -1.65 16.83 3.63
CA ILE A 65 -0.82 17.29 4.73
C ILE A 65 0.26 18.25 4.21
N PRO A 66 0.16 19.55 4.44
CA PRO A 66 1.26 20.48 4.21
C PRO A 66 2.40 20.22 5.20
N LEU A 67 3.62 19.94 4.72
CA LEU A 67 4.77 19.65 5.60
C LEU A 67 5.41 20.92 6.19
N GLU A 68 5.12 22.09 5.68
CA GLU A 68 5.61 23.36 6.24
C GLU A 68 5.23 23.52 7.72
N ASP A 69 3.98 23.16 8.07
CA ASP A 69 3.43 23.29 9.42
C ASP A 69 3.43 21.99 10.21
N ASN A 70 3.79 20.86 9.61
CA ASN A 70 3.60 19.52 10.16
C ASN A 70 4.90 18.73 10.19
N GLN A 71 5.12 17.93 11.24
CA GLN A 71 6.26 17.03 11.35
C GLN A 71 5.85 15.61 10.98
N ILE A 72 6.53 15.03 9.99
CA ILE A 72 6.31 13.65 9.58
C ILE A 72 7.38 12.72 10.15
N ARG A 73 7.00 11.51 10.56
CA ARG A 73 7.86 10.51 11.17
C ARG A 73 7.56 9.12 10.66
N ILE A 74 8.60 8.28 10.59
CA ILE A 74 8.46 6.82 10.47
C ILE A 74 8.66 6.24 11.88
N LEU A 75 7.68 5.42 12.31
CA LEU A 75 7.62 4.85 13.63
C LEU A 75 7.67 3.34 13.56
N VAL A 76 8.23 2.73 14.60
CA VAL A 76 8.29 1.28 14.79
C VAL A 76 7.54 0.94 16.06
N SER A 77 6.77 -0.15 16.07
CA SER A 77 6.13 -0.63 17.28
C SER A 77 7.21 -1.00 18.32
N ASP A 78 7.04 -0.50 19.53
CA ASP A 78 7.88 -0.80 20.70
C ASP A 78 7.20 -1.76 21.68
N ASP A 79 6.06 -2.35 21.28
CA ASP A 79 5.40 -3.39 22.07
C ASP A 79 6.25 -4.66 22.11
N LYS A 80 6.06 -5.50 23.15
CA LYS A 80 6.91 -6.67 23.42
C LYS A 80 6.97 -7.69 22.28
N ASP A 81 5.89 -7.80 21.50
CA ASP A 81 5.79 -8.68 20.33
C ASP A 81 6.19 -7.99 19.02
N GLY A 82 6.53 -6.68 19.08
CA GLY A 82 6.99 -5.89 17.95
C GLY A 82 5.88 -5.42 17.00
N VAL A 83 4.61 -5.47 17.41
CA VAL A 83 3.46 -4.99 16.64
C VAL A 83 2.47 -4.26 17.53
N SER A 84 1.75 -3.29 16.94
CA SER A 84 0.67 -2.53 17.58
C SER A 84 -0.41 -2.23 16.56
N THR A 85 -1.63 -1.92 17.00
CA THR A 85 -2.61 -1.33 16.10
C THR A 85 -2.26 0.12 15.80
N THR A 86 -2.74 0.62 14.66
CA THR A 86 -2.54 2.03 14.29
C THR A 86 -3.20 2.96 15.30
N SER A 87 -4.37 2.58 15.84
CA SER A 87 -5.07 3.34 16.91
C SER A 87 -4.28 3.37 18.21
N GLN A 88 -3.68 2.25 18.64
CA GLN A 88 -2.84 2.21 19.84
C GLN A 88 -1.64 3.15 19.71
N MET A 89 -0.95 3.09 18.56
CA MET A 89 0.21 3.94 18.30
C MET A 89 -0.18 5.43 18.20
N SER A 90 -1.34 5.75 17.57
CA SER A 90 -1.87 7.11 17.53
C SER A 90 -2.10 7.68 18.93
N SER A 91 -2.80 6.92 19.78
CA SER A 91 -3.11 7.34 21.16
C SER A 91 -1.85 7.52 22.01
N LYS A 92 -0.85 6.63 21.85
CA LYS A 92 0.42 6.67 22.57
C LYS A 92 1.24 7.92 22.28
N LEU A 93 1.20 8.39 21.02
CA LEU A 93 2.07 9.47 20.53
C LEU A 93 1.33 10.80 20.35
N GLY A 94 0.01 10.83 20.52
CA GLY A 94 -0.79 12.01 20.20
C GLY A 94 -0.71 12.39 18.70
N ALA A 95 -0.57 11.39 17.82
CA ALA A 95 -0.45 11.64 16.39
C ALA A 95 -1.76 12.19 15.82
N SER A 96 -1.69 13.32 15.10
CA SER A 96 -2.85 13.89 14.40
C SER A 96 -3.31 13.01 13.24
N VAL A 97 -2.35 12.39 12.53
CA VAL A 97 -2.61 11.44 11.43
C VAL A 97 -1.58 10.32 11.50
N ILE A 98 -2.03 9.09 11.34
CA ILE A 98 -1.13 7.93 11.28
C ILE A 98 -1.69 6.87 10.33
N ILE A 99 -0.82 6.32 9.49
CA ILE A 99 -1.12 5.25 8.54
C ILE A 99 -0.17 4.07 8.79
N ASN A 100 -0.61 2.84 8.52
CA ASN A 100 0.26 1.67 8.55
C ASN A 100 1.45 1.82 7.58
N GLY A 101 2.57 1.21 7.91
CA GLY A 101 3.83 1.31 7.16
C GLY A 101 4.04 0.22 6.13
N GLY A 102 5.26 -0.32 6.08
CA GLY A 102 5.70 -1.30 5.11
C GLY A 102 5.35 -2.75 5.47
N TYR A 103 5.80 -3.67 4.61
CA TYR A 103 5.56 -5.10 4.80
C TYR A 103 6.39 -5.67 5.96
N PHE A 104 5.84 -6.62 6.68
CA PHE A 104 6.51 -7.32 7.77
C PHE A 104 6.16 -8.82 7.76
N PHE A 105 7.00 -9.61 8.42
CA PHE A 105 6.87 -11.07 8.45
C PHE A 105 6.52 -11.57 9.84
N ARG A 106 5.30 -12.13 10.00
CA ARG A 106 4.78 -12.65 11.27
C ARG A 106 5.20 -14.11 11.59
N GLY A 107 5.80 -14.81 10.64
CA GLY A 107 6.12 -16.25 10.79
C GLY A 107 7.36 -16.53 11.64
N GLN A 108 7.89 -15.56 12.36
CA GLN A 108 9.10 -15.70 13.20
C GLN A 108 9.05 -14.77 14.41
N THR A 109 9.84 -15.11 15.43
CA THR A 109 10.05 -14.26 16.61
C THR A 109 11.55 -13.98 16.75
N PRO A 110 12.00 -12.72 16.82
CA PRO A 110 11.17 -11.49 16.75
C PRO A 110 10.58 -11.26 15.33
N ILE A 111 9.47 -10.52 15.29
CA ILE A 111 8.88 -10.06 14.02
C ILE A 111 9.89 -9.15 13.31
N ARG A 112 9.98 -9.27 11.97
CA ARG A 112 10.91 -8.48 11.17
C ARG A 112 10.22 -7.73 10.05
N HIS A 113 10.71 -6.53 9.77
CA HIS A 113 10.30 -5.76 8.59
C HIS A 113 10.83 -6.41 7.31
N VAL A 114 10.06 -6.33 6.23
CA VAL A 114 10.49 -6.85 4.92
C VAL A 114 11.25 -5.78 4.17
N GLY A 115 12.55 -5.68 4.45
CA GLY A 115 13.46 -4.72 3.86
C GLY A 115 13.67 -3.47 4.72
N LEU A 116 14.23 -2.42 4.12
CA LEU A 116 14.70 -1.22 4.82
C LEU A 116 13.69 -0.64 5.80
N LEU A 117 14.13 -0.48 7.04
CA LEU A 117 13.46 0.28 8.08
C LEU A 117 14.49 1.06 8.88
N LYS A 118 14.48 2.37 8.74
CA LYS A 118 15.30 3.33 9.51
C LYS A 118 14.37 4.32 10.17
N SER A 119 14.50 4.52 11.47
CA SER A 119 13.74 5.49 12.26
C SER A 119 14.67 6.18 13.24
N GLN A 120 14.56 7.49 13.41
CA GLN A 120 15.39 8.31 14.32
C GLN A 120 16.90 8.06 14.13
N ASP A 121 17.36 8.05 12.88
CA ASP A 121 18.73 7.72 12.47
C ASP A 121 19.21 6.29 12.80
N SER A 122 18.40 5.47 13.47
CA SER A 122 18.71 4.07 13.76
C SER A 122 18.22 3.15 12.64
N LEU A 123 19.12 2.30 12.12
CA LEU A 123 18.77 1.28 11.13
C LEU A 123 18.25 0.03 11.84
N TYR A 124 16.94 -0.18 11.80
CA TYR A 124 16.27 -1.35 12.39
C TYR A 124 16.38 -2.59 11.51
N GLU A 125 16.23 -2.41 10.19
CA GLU A 125 16.33 -3.50 9.22
C GLU A 125 16.96 -2.98 7.94
N PRO A 126 18.02 -3.65 7.41
CA PRO A 126 18.59 -3.31 6.11
C PRO A 126 17.67 -3.73 4.96
N ALA A 127 17.90 -3.17 3.79
CA ALA A 127 17.15 -3.55 2.59
C ALA A 127 17.39 -5.02 2.22
N SER A 128 16.32 -5.73 1.87
CA SER A 128 16.44 -7.05 1.24
C SER A 128 16.94 -6.90 -0.19
N ASN A 129 18.24 -7.10 -0.40
CA ASN A 129 18.90 -6.91 -1.71
C ASN A 129 18.54 -7.98 -2.75
N SER A 130 17.78 -9.00 -2.35
CA SER A 130 17.28 -10.03 -3.27
C SER A 130 16.04 -10.72 -2.71
N VAL A 131 15.22 -11.23 -3.63
CA VAL A 131 14.08 -12.09 -3.33
C VAL A 131 14.08 -13.31 -4.25
N TYR A 132 13.53 -14.42 -3.76
CA TYR A 132 13.24 -15.57 -4.59
C TYR A 132 11.83 -15.52 -5.14
N ARG A 133 11.67 -15.83 -6.43
CA ARG A 133 10.38 -15.97 -7.10
C ARG A 133 10.50 -17.06 -8.14
N ASP A 134 9.57 -18.04 -8.10
CA ASP A 134 9.58 -19.19 -9.01
C ASP A 134 10.97 -19.88 -9.06
N ASN A 135 11.61 -20.08 -7.89
CA ASN A 135 12.96 -20.64 -7.69
C ASN A 135 14.12 -19.83 -8.32
N ILE A 136 13.85 -18.63 -8.81
CA ILE A 136 14.86 -17.72 -9.35
C ILE A 136 15.18 -16.63 -8.34
N LYS A 137 16.47 -16.36 -8.11
CA LYS A 137 16.95 -15.27 -7.27
C LYS A 137 17.03 -13.97 -8.07
N TYR A 138 16.23 -12.98 -7.68
CA TYR A 138 16.24 -11.65 -8.27
C TYR A 138 16.95 -10.67 -7.33
N LYS A 139 17.82 -9.84 -7.88
CA LYS A 139 18.34 -8.67 -7.17
C LYS A 139 17.30 -7.55 -7.20
N THR A 140 17.09 -6.87 -6.07
CA THR A 140 16.03 -5.87 -5.95
C THR A 140 16.54 -4.56 -5.34
N ASN A 141 16.00 -3.46 -5.85
CA ASN A 141 15.87 -2.18 -5.16
C ASN A 141 14.36 -1.87 -5.13
N ARG A 142 13.76 -1.91 -3.97
CA ARG A 142 12.32 -1.66 -3.83
C ARG A 142 12.03 -0.20 -3.56
N GLY A 143 10.80 0.21 -3.82
CA GLY A 143 10.31 1.53 -3.48
C GLY A 143 10.40 1.77 -1.97
N ALA A 144 10.93 2.92 -1.59
CA ALA A 144 11.03 3.38 -0.22
C ALA A 144 10.56 4.83 -0.09
N PHE A 145 9.92 5.13 1.03
CA PHE A 145 9.62 6.48 1.46
C PHE A 145 10.71 6.91 2.44
N GLY A 146 11.30 8.07 2.24
CA GLY A 146 12.35 8.63 3.08
C GLY A 146 12.06 10.04 3.51
N ILE A 147 12.49 10.37 4.74
CA ILE A 147 12.36 11.68 5.36
C ILE A 147 13.75 12.21 5.62
N TYR A 148 14.06 13.42 5.15
CA TYR A 148 15.31 14.10 5.39
C TYR A 148 15.31 14.82 6.76
N HIS A 149 16.49 15.31 7.19
CA HIS A 149 16.64 16.01 8.46
C HIS A 149 15.87 17.35 8.51
N ASP A 150 15.61 17.94 7.36
CA ASP A 150 14.82 19.17 7.20
C ASP A 150 13.31 18.92 7.09
N ASN A 151 12.84 17.69 7.37
CA ASN A 151 11.46 17.26 7.25
C ASN A 151 10.94 17.13 5.80
N SER A 152 11.75 17.42 4.77
CA SER A 152 11.38 17.13 3.40
C SER A 152 11.34 15.62 3.13
N VAL A 153 10.58 15.21 2.12
CA VAL A 153 10.37 13.79 1.82
C VAL A 153 10.78 13.43 0.41
N ASN A 154 11.09 12.15 0.22
CA ASN A 154 11.37 11.61 -1.10
C ASN A 154 10.90 10.14 -1.18
N ILE A 155 10.53 9.71 -2.38
CA ILE A 155 10.26 8.32 -2.72
C ILE A 155 11.25 7.90 -3.81
N ALA A 156 12.00 6.84 -3.56
CA ALA A 156 13.00 6.33 -4.50
C ALA A 156 13.09 4.81 -4.42
N TRP A 157 13.68 4.17 -5.42
CA TRP A 157 14.10 2.78 -5.32
C TRP A 157 15.37 2.72 -4.48
N ALA A 158 15.35 2.01 -3.37
CA ALA A 158 16.43 2.01 -2.41
C ALA A 158 17.01 0.61 -2.16
N SER A 159 18.25 0.56 -1.69
CA SER A 159 18.93 -0.63 -1.21
C SER A 159 20.00 -0.22 -0.21
N THR A 160 20.53 -1.19 0.56
CA THR A 160 21.62 -0.95 1.52
C THR A 160 22.89 -1.67 1.09
N ARG A 161 24.03 -1.07 1.42
CA ARG A 161 25.35 -1.68 1.31
C ARG A 161 26.22 -1.14 2.45
N ASN A 162 26.80 -2.02 3.28
CA ASN A 162 27.61 -1.67 4.44
C ASN A 162 26.92 -0.60 5.31
N ASP A 163 25.69 -0.86 5.72
CA ASP A 163 24.81 -0.01 6.55
C ASP A 163 24.50 1.38 5.97
N SER A 164 24.98 1.66 4.77
CA SER A 164 24.66 2.88 4.04
C SER A 164 23.48 2.65 3.08
N ILE A 165 22.61 3.65 2.97
CA ILE A 165 21.46 3.59 2.09
C ILE A 165 21.82 4.26 0.76
N PHE A 166 21.48 3.58 -0.32
CA PHE A 166 21.62 4.08 -1.69
C PHE A 166 20.28 4.11 -2.40
N CYS A 167 20.06 5.11 -3.23
CA CYS A 167 18.85 5.23 -4.02
C CYS A 167 19.15 5.35 -5.52
N TRP A 168 18.18 4.93 -6.33
CA TRP A 168 18.19 5.00 -7.79
C TRP A 168 17.00 5.80 -8.30
N SER A 169 17.16 6.42 -9.46
CA SER A 169 16.09 7.11 -10.17
C SER A 169 15.14 6.15 -10.91
N SER A 170 15.52 4.87 -11.06
CA SER A 170 14.76 3.82 -11.72
C SER A 170 14.94 2.47 -11.02
N PRO A 171 13.98 1.54 -11.13
CA PRO A 171 14.11 0.20 -10.58
C PRO A 171 15.11 -0.63 -11.41
N PHE A 172 15.61 -1.71 -10.83
CA PHE A 172 16.33 -2.72 -11.61
C PHE A 172 15.40 -3.34 -12.65
N LYS A 173 15.91 -3.64 -13.84
CA LYS A 173 15.10 -4.11 -14.98
C LYS A 173 14.74 -5.59 -14.88
N ASN A 174 14.25 -6.02 -13.70
CA ASN A 174 13.74 -7.38 -13.53
C ASN A 174 12.48 -7.61 -14.36
N ARG A 175 12.32 -8.85 -14.84
CA ARG A 175 11.11 -9.39 -15.45
C ARG A 175 10.95 -10.85 -15.04
N PRO A 176 9.76 -11.45 -15.10
CA PRO A 176 9.58 -12.88 -14.87
C PRO A 176 10.56 -13.72 -15.69
N GLY A 177 11.31 -14.60 -15.04
CA GLY A 177 12.34 -15.43 -15.66
C GLY A 177 13.65 -14.72 -16.04
N LYS A 178 13.74 -13.39 -15.87
CA LYS A 178 14.90 -12.57 -16.29
C LYS A 178 15.36 -11.65 -15.16
N PRO A 179 16.21 -12.14 -14.24
CA PRO A 179 16.77 -11.32 -13.16
C PRO A 179 17.74 -10.26 -13.69
N ALA A 180 17.67 -9.07 -13.09
CA ALA A 180 18.59 -7.99 -13.36
C ALA A 180 19.86 -8.07 -12.49
N SER A 181 20.94 -7.42 -12.93
CA SER A 181 22.15 -7.16 -12.14
C SER A 181 22.04 -5.83 -11.39
N ILE A 182 22.74 -5.74 -10.24
CA ILE A 182 22.88 -4.48 -9.51
C ILE A 182 23.98 -3.64 -10.19
N ASN A 183 23.65 -2.38 -10.44
CA ASN A 183 24.66 -1.39 -10.84
C ASN A 183 24.68 -0.22 -9.84
N TYR A 184 25.63 -0.25 -8.91
CA TYR A 184 25.83 0.81 -7.92
C TYR A 184 26.35 2.11 -8.51
N SER A 185 26.97 2.11 -9.69
CA SER A 185 27.42 3.35 -10.33
C SER A 185 26.25 4.29 -10.72
N LEU A 186 25.03 3.74 -10.82
CA LEU A 186 23.82 4.50 -11.08
C LEU A 186 23.08 4.94 -9.80
N SER A 187 23.62 4.59 -8.63
CA SER A 187 23.02 4.98 -7.34
C SER A 187 23.63 6.26 -6.82
N LYS A 188 22.89 6.88 -5.88
CA LYS A 188 23.36 7.98 -5.06
C LYS A 188 23.26 7.59 -3.60
N PHE A 189 24.17 8.08 -2.76
CA PHE A 189 24.04 8.00 -1.32
C PHE A 189 22.75 8.73 -0.90
N TRP A 190 21.92 8.06 -0.10
CA TRP A 190 20.62 8.60 0.33
C TRP A 190 20.67 8.95 1.81
N ASN A 191 21.04 10.20 2.10
CA ASN A 191 21.22 10.70 3.47
C ASN A 191 19.88 11.10 4.09
N VAL A 192 19.01 10.13 4.34
CA VAL A 192 17.73 10.32 5.01
C VAL A 192 17.84 10.03 6.51
N LYS A 193 17.13 10.79 7.32
CA LYS A 193 16.96 10.56 8.76
C LYS A 193 16.14 9.29 9.01
N GLU A 194 15.08 9.10 8.24
CA GLU A 194 14.16 7.98 8.34
C GLU A 194 13.85 7.42 6.96
N ALA A 195 13.66 6.10 6.84
CA ALA A 195 13.30 5.45 5.58
C ALA A 195 12.53 4.15 5.83
N ILE A 196 11.56 3.87 4.98
CA ILE A 196 10.78 2.64 5.04
C ILE A 196 10.57 2.05 3.65
N HIS A 197 10.93 0.78 3.48
CA HIS A 197 10.58 0.01 2.31
C HIS A 197 9.10 -0.36 2.31
N ALA A 198 8.51 -0.29 1.15
CA ALA A 198 7.20 -0.84 0.85
C ALA A 198 7.18 -1.26 -0.63
N GLY A 199 6.40 -0.59 -1.48
CA GLY A 199 6.38 -0.81 -2.93
C GLY A 199 5.15 -1.60 -3.41
N PRO A 200 4.97 -1.61 -4.72
CA PRO A 200 5.78 -0.91 -5.73
C PRO A 200 5.54 0.61 -5.76
N ILE A 201 6.46 1.34 -6.41
CA ILE A 201 6.21 2.74 -6.75
C ILE A 201 5.11 2.78 -7.81
N LEU A 202 4.14 3.67 -7.60
CA LEU A 202 2.91 3.79 -8.38
C LEU A 202 3.00 4.90 -9.44
N LEU A 203 3.48 6.06 -9.00
CA LEU A 203 3.64 7.28 -9.81
C LEU A 203 5.08 7.78 -9.76
N ARG A 204 5.55 8.33 -10.87
CA ARG A 204 6.79 9.11 -10.96
C ARG A 204 6.59 10.23 -11.95
N ASN A 205 6.88 11.48 -11.56
CA ASN A 205 6.64 12.67 -12.38
C ASN A 205 5.19 12.72 -12.91
N LYS A 206 4.20 12.43 -12.03
CA LYS A 206 2.76 12.31 -12.35
C LYS A 206 2.39 11.21 -13.37
N ALA A 207 3.37 10.45 -13.90
CA ALA A 207 3.13 9.33 -14.80
C ALA A 207 2.82 8.05 -14.03
N LEU A 208 1.84 7.26 -14.50
CA LEU A 208 1.55 5.93 -13.98
C LEU A 208 2.64 4.97 -14.44
N ILE A 209 3.46 4.47 -13.52
CA ILE A 209 4.57 3.56 -13.82
C ILE A 209 4.39 2.16 -13.24
N VAL A 210 3.76 2.04 -12.06
CA VAL A 210 3.48 0.78 -11.34
C VAL A 210 4.58 -0.27 -11.50
N SER A 211 5.70 -0.08 -10.85
CA SER A 211 6.95 -0.86 -11.02
C SER A 211 6.90 -2.28 -10.39
N SER A 212 5.74 -2.93 -10.38
CA SER A 212 5.53 -4.22 -9.70
C SER A 212 6.39 -5.36 -10.26
N GLU A 213 6.61 -5.43 -11.57
CA GLU A 213 7.49 -6.44 -12.16
C GLU A 213 8.96 -6.20 -11.77
N GLN A 214 9.42 -4.95 -11.92
CA GLN A 214 10.79 -4.54 -11.67
C GLN A 214 11.17 -4.72 -10.19
N GLU A 215 10.21 -4.49 -9.28
CA GLU A 215 10.37 -4.70 -7.84
C GLU A 215 10.07 -6.14 -7.37
N VAL A 216 9.79 -7.03 -8.32
CA VAL A 216 9.55 -8.48 -8.10
C VAL A 216 8.34 -8.75 -7.19
N PHE A 217 7.22 -8.07 -7.46
CA PHE A 217 5.91 -8.35 -6.85
C PHE A 217 5.02 -9.25 -7.71
N PHE A 218 5.43 -9.63 -8.93
CA PHE A 218 4.69 -10.57 -9.77
C PHE A 218 4.51 -11.92 -9.05
N ASN A 219 3.44 -12.64 -9.39
CA ASN A 219 3.03 -13.90 -8.77
C ASN A 219 2.84 -13.79 -7.24
N THR A 220 2.41 -12.62 -6.75
CA THR A 220 2.05 -12.42 -5.35
C THR A 220 0.65 -11.79 -5.24
N PRO A 221 -0.02 -11.90 -4.07
CA PRO A 221 -1.29 -11.21 -3.83
C PRO A 221 -1.23 -9.68 -4.01
N VAL A 222 -0.03 -9.08 -3.96
CA VAL A 222 0.16 -7.63 -4.12
C VAL A 222 -0.33 -7.13 -5.47
N VAL A 223 -0.25 -7.91 -6.55
CA VAL A 223 -0.70 -7.47 -7.88
C VAL A 223 -2.22 -7.59 -8.09
N GLY A 224 -2.93 -8.27 -7.18
CA GLY A 224 -4.39 -8.46 -7.24
C GLY A 224 -5.20 -7.27 -6.71
N VAL A 225 -6.53 -7.41 -6.74
CA VAL A 225 -7.46 -6.49 -6.08
C VAL A 225 -7.38 -6.67 -4.57
N GLN A 226 -7.06 -5.60 -3.84
CA GLN A 226 -6.85 -5.64 -2.40
C GLN A 226 -7.34 -4.33 -1.74
N PRO A 227 -7.64 -4.34 -0.43
CA PRO A 227 -7.53 -3.13 0.38
C PRO A 227 -6.12 -2.58 0.27
N ARG A 228 -5.95 -1.25 0.26
CA ARG A 228 -4.65 -0.60 0.01
C ARG A 228 -4.38 0.53 0.96
N SER A 229 -3.08 0.72 1.22
CA SER A 229 -2.54 1.95 1.75
C SER A 229 -1.51 2.51 0.79
N ALA A 230 -1.42 3.81 0.69
CA ALA A 230 -0.44 4.50 -0.14
C ALA A 230 0.01 5.80 0.51
N ILE A 231 1.22 6.21 0.19
CA ILE A 231 1.77 7.53 0.51
C ILE A 231 2.34 8.16 -0.76
N GLY A 232 2.16 9.45 -0.90
CA GLY A 232 2.73 10.22 -2.01
C GLY A 232 3.02 11.64 -1.59
N TYR A 233 3.66 12.39 -2.48
CA TYR A 233 3.85 13.81 -2.27
C TYR A 233 3.63 14.60 -3.57
N LYS A 234 3.20 15.85 -3.41
CA LYS A 234 2.98 16.81 -4.49
C LYS A 234 4.28 17.57 -4.81
N LYS A 235 4.28 18.30 -5.91
CA LYS A 235 5.44 19.12 -6.33
C LYS A 235 5.86 20.15 -5.30
N ASN A 236 4.92 20.69 -4.51
CA ASN A 236 5.19 21.64 -3.43
C ASN A 236 5.66 20.99 -2.11
N GLY A 237 5.77 19.66 -2.07
CA GLY A 237 6.21 18.90 -0.89
C GLY A 237 5.08 18.42 0.01
N ASP A 238 3.82 18.83 -0.20
CA ASP A 238 2.68 18.32 0.56
C ASP A 238 2.56 16.80 0.43
N VAL A 239 2.32 16.13 1.54
CA VAL A 239 2.15 14.67 1.59
C VAL A 239 0.67 14.31 1.45
N VAL A 240 0.41 13.21 0.77
CA VAL A 240 -0.90 12.56 0.68
C VAL A 240 -0.78 11.14 1.24
N MET A 241 -1.56 10.84 2.27
CA MET A 241 -1.77 9.50 2.79
C MET A 241 -3.14 9.00 2.34
N MET A 242 -3.24 7.78 1.86
CA MET A 242 -4.50 7.24 1.32
C MET A 242 -4.70 5.79 1.75
N VAL A 243 -5.95 5.43 2.12
CA VAL A 243 -6.38 4.07 2.31
C VAL A 243 -7.61 3.77 1.46
N VAL A 244 -7.71 2.54 0.99
CA VAL A 244 -8.85 2.02 0.22
C VAL A 244 -9.31 0.74 0.90
N ASP A 245 -10.56 0.69 1.31
CA ASP A 245 -11.18 -0.54 1.82
C ASP A 245 -11.36 -1.59 0.72
N GLY A 246 -11.45 -2.84 1.09
CA GLY A 246 -11.66 -3.90 0.12
C GLY A 246 -12.20 -5.19 0.73
N ARG A 247 -12.42 -6.22 -0.13
CA ARG A 247 -12.95 -7.52 0.27
C ARG A 247 -14.31 -7.44 0.95
N GLN A 248 -15.10 -6.42 0.63
CA GLN A 248 -16.41 -6.12 1.19
C GLN A 248 -17.41 -5.83 0.08
N VAL A 249 -18.71 -6.01 0.37
CA VAL A 249 -19.79 -5.67 -0.57
C VAL A 249 -19.77 -4.19 -0.92
N VAL A 250 -19.46 -3.32 0.04
CA VAL A 250 -19.42 -1.86 -0.09
C VAL A 250 -18.11 -1.33 -0.66
N SER A 251 -17.06 -2.15 -0.69
CA SER A 251 -15.75 -1.79 -1.27
C SER A 251 -14.98 -3.05 -1.68
N ARG A 252 -14.78 -3.24 -2.97
CA ARG A 252 -14.05 -4.41 -3.49
C ARG A 252 -12.54 -4.35 -3.26
N GLY A 253 -12.00 -3.16 -3.10
CA GLY A 253 -10.59 -2.86 -3.18
C GLY A 253 -10.16 -2.48 -4.60
N VAL A 254 -8.86 -2.24 -4.78
CA VAL A 254 -8.30 -1.75 -6.05
C VAL A 254 -7.06 -2.53 -6.48
N TYR A 255 -6.81 -2.57 -7.80
CA TYR A 255 -5.52 -2.92 -8.37
C TYR A 255 -4.51 -1.79 -8.13
N LEU A 256 -3.21 -2.10 -8.22
CA LEU A 256 -2.14 -1.09 -8.10
C LEU A 256 -2.27 0.05 -9.13
N LYS A 257 -2.70 -0.25 -10.37
CA LYS A 257 -2.94 0.77 -11.41
C LYS A 257 -4.09 1.70 -11.01
N GLU A 258 -5.16 1.16 -10.44
CA GLU A 258 -6.29 1.94 -9.94
C GLU A 258 -5.87 2.82 -8.74
N LEU A 259 -5.08 2.27 -7.80
CA LEU A 259 -4.51 3.04 -6.69
C LEU A 259 -3.63 4.20 -7.20
N ALA A 260 -2.82 3.96 -8.24
CA ALA A 260 -2.03 5.01 -8.87
C ALA A 260 -2.91 6.13 -9.45
N MET A 261 -4.04 5.79 -10.08
CA MET A 261 -5.02 6.76 -10.58
C MET A 261 -5.64 7.58 -9.45
N LEU A 262 -5.95 6.95 -8.30
CA LEU A 262 -6.47 7.66 -7.13
C LEU A 262 -5.45 8.64 -6.56
N MET A 263 -4.18 8.24 -6.40
CA MET A 263 -3.11 9.14 -5.96
C MET A 263 -2.89 10.30 -6.93
N LYS A 264 -3.07 10.07 -8.24
CA LYS A 264 -2.99 11.11 -9.28
C LYS A 264 -4.11 12.15 -9.15
N GLN A 265 -5.32 11.78 -8.67
CA GLN A 265 -6.42 12.71 -8.43
C GLN A 265 -6.08 13.75 -7.34
N PHE A 266 -5.16 13.42 -6.44
CA PHE A 266 -4.58 14.34 -5.44
C PHE A 266 -3.32 15.06 -5.91
N ASP A 267 -3.05 15.06 -7.22
CA ASP A 267 -1.91 15.73 -7.85
C ASP A 267 -0.53 15.27 -7.33
N CYS A 268 -0.43 14.01 -6.89
CA CYS A 268 0.84 13.44 -6.46
C CYS A 268 1.86 13.39 -7.60
N GLU A 269 3.04 13.94 -7.35
CA GLU A 269 4.21 13.87 -8.24
C GLU A 269 4.80 12.46 -8.24
N VAL A 270 4.91 11.89 -7.03
CA VAL A 270 5.39 10.52 -6.79
C VAL A 270 4.47 9.85 -5.77
N ALA A 271 4.23 8.55 -5.93
CA ALA A 271 3.43 7.77 -4.97
C ALA A 271 3.95 6.35 -4.83
N LEU A 272 3.82 5.81 -3.63
CA LEU A 272 4.29 4.49 -3.18
C LEU A 272 3.12 3.71 -2.57
N ASN A 273 2.95 2.46 -2.97
CA ASN A 273 2.06 1.53 -2.26
C ASN A 273 2.74 1.07 -0.96
N LEU A 274 2.00 1.10 0.15
CA LEU A 274 2.40 0.57 1.46
C LEU A 274 1.89 -0.86 1.65
N ASP A 275 2.05 -1.45 2.85
CA ASP A 275 1.41 -2.72 3.16
C ASP A 275 -0.12 -2.57 3.10
N GLY A 276 -0.77 -3.60 2.59
CA GLY A 276 -2.19 -3.57 2.26
C GLY A 276 -2.99 -4.70 2.93
N GLY A 277 -4.14 -4.99 2.35
CA GLY A 277 -5.03 -6.00 2.90
C GLY A 277 -5.58 -5.60 4.26
N GLY A 278 -5.57 -6.51 5.22
CA GLY A 278 -6.04 -6.24 6.58
C GLY A 278 -5.17 -5.25 7.38
N SER A 279 -3.96 -4.93 6.89
CA SER A 279 -3.08 -3.93 7.51
C SER A 279 -3.46 -2.49 7.16
N SER A 280 -4.28 -2.27 6.10
CA SER A 280 -4.65 -0.93 5.64
C SER A 280 -5.44 -0.18 6.70
N SER A 281 -4.81 0.71 7.45
CA SER A 281 -5.43 1.48 8.52
C SER A 281 -4.95 2.93 8.50
N LEU A 282 -5.89 3.85 8.63
CA LEU A 282 -5.67 5.29 8.74
C LEU A 282 -6.43 5.80 9.95
N VAL A 283 -5.70 6.42 10.88
CA VAL A 283 -6.25 7.05 12.07
C VAL A 283 -6.05 8.56 11.99
N VAL A 284 -7.07 9.31 12.28
CA VAL A 284 -7.08 10.77 12.29
C VAL A 284 -7.65 11.24 13.62
N ASN A 285 -6.94 12.09 14.35
CA ASN A 285 -7.31 12.56 15.70
C ASN A 285 -7.74 11.42 16.64
N GLY A 286 -7.03 10.29 16.58
CA GLY A 286 -7.30 9.11 17.42
C GLY A 286 -8.43 8.21 16.94
N GLU A 287 -9.14 8.57 15.86
CA GLU A 287 -10.24 7.78 15.30
C GLU A 287 -9.82 7.02 14.03
N LEU A 288 -10.09 5.71 13.99
CA LEU A 288 -9.90 4.88 12.79
C LEU A 288 -10.95 5.26 11.75
N VAL A 289 -10.52 5.85 10.63
CA VAL A 289 -11.44 6.40 9.61
C VAL A 289 -11.93 5.35 8.60
N ASN A 290 -11.26 4.21 8.49
CA ASN A 290 -11.57 3.18 7.51
C ASN A 290 -11.78 1.80 8.16
N ASN A 291 -12.32 0.86 7.40
CA ASN A 291 -12.52 -0.53 7.83
C ASN A 291 -12.04 -1.48 6.72
N PRO A 292 -10.73 -1.82 6.68
CA PRO A 292 -10.05 -2.36 5.51
C PRO A 292 -10.69 -3.62 4.90
N ILE A 293 -11.19 -4.52 5.75
CA ILE A 293 -11.77 -5.81 5.32
C ILE A 293 -13.15 -6.09 5.94
N GLY A 294 -13.82 -5.07 6.48
CA GLY A 294 -15.13 -5.22 7.10
C GLY A 294 -15.12 -5.85 8.52
N LEU A 295 -13.96 -6.05 9.12
CA LEU A 295 -13.83 -6.54 10.49
C LEU A 295 -13.84 -5.37 11.48
N LYS A 296 -14.35 -5.61 12.68
CA LYS A 296 -14.38 -4.59 13.75
C LYS A 296 -13.02 -4.34 14.39
N SER A 297 -12.08 -5.29 14.27
CA SER A 297 -10.74 -5.20 14.87
C SER A 297 -9.70 -4.79 13.84
N GLU A 298 -8.83 -3.85 14.22
CA GLU A 298 -7.62 -3.53 13.47
C GLU A 298 -6.62 -4.69 13.53
N ARG A 299 -5.85 -4.83 12.47
CA ARG A 299 -4.66 -5.69 12.48
C ARG A 299 -3.50 -4.92 13.10
N GLU A 300 -2.81 -5.55 14.03
CA GLU A 300 -1.51 -5.07 14.49
C GLU A 300 -0.49 -5.09 13.36
N VAL A 301 0.34 -4.05 13.30
CA VAL A 301 1.39 -3.83 12.29
C VAL A 301 2.69 -3.40 12.97
N MET A 302 3.83 -3.60 12.27
CA MET A 302 5.14 -3.36 12.83
C MET A 302 5.61 -1.90 12.72
N SER A 303 5.14 -1.19 11.70
CA SER A 303 5.66 0.14 11.37
C SER A 303 4.54 1.06 10.87
N PHE A 304 4.78 2.36 10.99
CA PHE A 304 3.80 3.40 10.69
C PHE A 304 4.46 4.62 10.06
N VAL A 305 3.66 5.44 9.36
CA VAL A 305 4.01 6.82 9.01
C VAL A 305 3.02 7.75 9.68
N ALA A 306 3.49 8.72 10.44
CA ALA A 306 2.66 9.56 11.29
C ALA A 306 2.99 11.05 11.15
N ILE A 307 1.98 11.88 11.37
CA ILE A 307 2.11 13.30 11.64
C ILE A 307 1.99 13.48 13.14
N ILE A 308 3.03 14.01 13.75
CA ILE A 308 3.09 14.25 15.19
C ILE A 308 3.13 15.77 15.46
N PRO A 309 2.64 16.21 16.63
CA PRO A 309 2.80 17.60 17.04
C PRO A 309 4.28 18.01 17.03
N LYS A 310 4.56 19.28 16.64
CA LYS A 310 5.91 19.87 16.75
C LYS A 310 6.24 20.19 18.19
#